data_85e683cddd4754a6e757928a5e17bd91
#
_entry.id   85e683cddd4754a6e757928a5e17bd91
#
_cell.length_a   1.000
_cell.length_b   1.000
_cell.length_c   1.000
_cell.angle_alpha   90.00
_cell.angle_beta   90.00
_cell.angle_gamma   90.00
#
_symmetry.space_group_name_H-M   'P 1'
#
loop_
_entity.id
_entity.type
_entity.pdbx_description
1 polymer ?
#
loop_
_entity_poly.entity_id
_entity_poly.type
_entity_poly.pdbx_seq_one_letter_code
_entity_poly.pdbx_strand_id
1 'polypeptide(L)'
;MKYKKILYLLIIIFIAFLYYFKTIDIPCLFLKITHFYCPGCGITRSIRSLLSLNFYQAFRYNNLIIILIPVFLIYYFEAICNKFKIKNLNISKYMKNKFWLSILIIIIFYGIIRNIPLFNYLLPTKV
;
A
#
# COMPACT_ATOMS: atom_id res chain seq x y z
N MET A 1 20.95 -7.51 26.40
CA MET A 1 19.67 -8.23 26.66
C MET A 1 18.41 -7.37 26.54
N LYS A 2 18.43 -6.06 26.77
CA LYS A 2 17.27 -5.17 26.69
C LYS A 2 16.65 -5.08 25.27
N TYR A 3 17.47 -5.04 24.22
CA TYR A 3 16.99 -4.90 22.83
C TYR A 3 16.20 -6.12 22.31
N LYS A 4 16.51 -7.32 22.79
CA LYS A 4 15.77 -8.53 22.40
C LYS A 4 14.31 -8.47 22.90
N LYS A 5 14.09 -8.00 24.14
CA LYS A 5 12.75 -7.84 24.70
C LYS A 5 11.92 -6.80 23.92
N ILE A 6 12.55 -5.68 23.56
CA ILE A 6 11.91 -4.63 22.74
C ILE A 6 11.54 -5.17 21.35
N LEU A 7 12.45 -5.95 20.73
CA LEU A 7 12.19 -6.57 19.44
C LEU A 7 11.00 -7.53 19.48
N TYR A 8 10.92 -8.39 20.51
CA TYR A 8 9.77 -9.30 20.70
C TYR A 8 8.48 -8.53 20.90
N LEU A 9 8.51 -7.46 21.67
CA LEU A 9 7.34 -6.63 21.92
C LEU A 9 6.85 -5.95 20.63
N LEU A 10 7.78 -5.44 19.81
CA LEU A 10 7.45 -4.86 18.49
C LEU A 10 6.87 -5.92 17.53
N ILE A 11 7.40 -7.15 17.54
CA ILE A 11 6.89 -8.25 16.72
C ILE A 11 5.46 -8.60 17.16
N ILE A 12 5.21 -8.71 18.46
CA ILE A 12 3.87 -9.02 19.00
C ILE A 12 2.87 -7.92 18.62
N ILE A 13 3.26 -6.64 18.79
CA ILE A 13 2.43 -5.50 18.40
C ILE A 13 2.15 -5.52 16.90
N PHE A 14 3.15 -5.84 16.08
CA PHE A 14 2.99 -5.93 14.63
C PHE A 14 2.06 -7.06 14.22
N ILE A 15 2.16 -8.23 14.84
CA ILE A 15 1.26 -9.37 14.60
C ILE A 15 -0.17 -9.03 15.03
N ALA A 16 -0.33 -8.42 16.21
CA ALA A 16 -1.63 -7.97 16.71
C ALA A 16 -2.24 -6.91 15.77
N PHE A 17 -1.44 -5.98 15.26
CA PHE A 17 -1.87 -5.00 14.28
C PHE A 17 -2.34 -5.64 12.97
N LEU A 18 -1.60 -6.63 12.45
CA LEU A 18 -1.98 -7.38 11.25
C LEU A 18 -3.30 -8.15 11.45
N TYR A 19 -3.46 -8.78 12.62
CA TYR A 19 -4.68 -9.49 12.99
C TYR A 19 -5.88 -8.53 13.08
N TYR A 20 -5.69 -7.40 13.75
CA TYR A 20 -6.70 -6.36 13.88
C TYR A 20 -7.10 -5.78 12.51
N PHE A 21 -6.10 -5.55 11.65
CA PHE A 21 -6.32 -5.06 10.30
C PHE A 21 -7.09 -6.06 9.40
N LYS A 22 -6.97 -7.36 9.70
CA LYS A 22 -7.70 -8.42 9.00
C LYS A 22 -9.20 -8.42 9.33
N THR A 23 -9.58 -7.99 10.53
CA THR A 23 -10.96 -8.06 11.02
C THR A 23 -11.80 -6.80 10.76
N ILE A 24 -11.17 -5.65 10.52
CA ILE A 24 -11.87 -4.37 10.38
C ILE A 24 -12.04 -3.98 8.91
N ASP A 25 -13.28 -3.82 8.49
CA ASP A 25 -13.62 -3.13 7.24
C ASP A 25 -13.74 -1.63 7.50
N ILE A 26 -12.71 -0.88 7.08
CA ILE A 26 -12.75 0.58 7.16
C ILE A 26 -13.52 1.10 5.94
N PRO A 27 -14.74 1.64 6.13
CA PRO A 27 -15.48 2.26 5.03
C PRO A 27 -14.72 3.50 4.53
N CYS A 28 -14.70 3.69 3.21
CA CYS A 28 -14.07 4.88 2.66
C CYS A 28 -14.95 6.11 2.96
N LEU A 29 -14.47 6.96 3.85
CA LEU A 29 -15.18 8.17 4.26
C LEU A 29 -15.36 9.13 3.07
N PHE A 30 -14.37 9.23 2.20
CA PHE A 30 -14.41 10.04 1.00
C PHE A 30 -15.54 9.61 0.04
N LEU A 31 -15.69 8.29 -0.17
CA LEU A 31 -16.78 7.74 -1.00
C LEU A 31 -18.15 8.04 -0.37
N LYS A 32 -18.22 7.99 0.96
CA LYS A 32 -19.50 8.25 1.68
C LYS A 32 -19.94 9.72 1.58
N ILE A 33 -18.98 10.65 1.54
CA ILE A 33 -19.27 12.09 1.50
C ILE A 33 -19.43 12.59 0.07
N THR A 34 -18.52 12.19 -0.84
CA THR A 34 -18.45 12.76 -2.19
C THR A 34 -19.07 11.88 -3.26
N HIS A 35 -19.42 10.63 -2.96
CA HIS A 35 -19.84 9.58 -3.89
C HIS A 35 -18.82 9.25 -5.00
N PHE A 36 -17.61 9.81 -4.93
CA PHE A 36 -16.51 9.50 -5.82
C PHE A 36 -15.53 8.48 -5.21
N TYR A 37 -15.02 7.58 -6.04
CA TYR A 37 -14.01 6.63 -5.64
C TYR A 37 -12.65 7.33 -5.55
N CYS A 38 -12.06 7.40 -4.35
CA CYS A 38 -10.70 7.88 -4.20
C CYS A 38 -9.67 6.83 -4.68
N PRO A 39 -8.44 7.23 -5.03
CA PRO A 39 -7.40 6.28 -5.44
C PRO A 39 -7.04 5.27 -4.34
N GLY A 40 -7.31 5.60 -3.08
CA GLY A 40 -7.12 4.73 -1.91
C GLY A 40 -8.27 3.77 -1.61
N CYS A 41 -9.43 3.91 -2.29
CA CYS A 41 -10.56 3.03 -2.03
C CYS A 41 -10.20 1.57 -2.33
N GLY A 42 -10.44 0.69 -1.34
CA GLY A 42 -10.14 -0.74 -1.44
C GLY A 42 -8.72 -1.14 -1.03
N ILE A 43 -7.85 -0.23 -0.58
CA ILE A 43 -6.49 -0.55 -0.09
C ILE A 43 -6.56 -1.59 1.02
N THR A 44 -7.40 -1.38 2.04
CA THR A 44 -7.52 -2.30 3.19
C THR A 44 -7.93 -3.70 2.73
N ARG A 45 -8.90 -3.80 1.82
CA ARG A 45 -9.36 -5.07 1.26
C ARG A 45 -8.28 -5.72 0.38
N SER A 46 -7.56 -4.92 -0.41
CA SER A 46 -6.45 -5.38 -1.23
C SER A 46 -5.33 -5.97 -0.38
N ILE A 47 -4.90 -5.26 0.68
CA ILE A 47 -3.87 -5.75 1.62
C ILE A 47 -4.35 -7.03 2.32
N ARG A 48 -5.61 -7.08 2.76
CA ARG A 48 -6.20 -8.28 3.36
C ARG A 48 -6.14 -9.48 2.42
N SER A 49 -6.51 -9.28 1.15
CA SER A 49 -6.45 -10.34 0.14
C SER A 49 -5.02 -10.78 -0.14
N LEU A 50 -4.05 -9.87 -0.12
CA LEU A 50 -2.63 -10.19 -0.20
C LEU A 50 -2.16 -11.05 0.97
N LEU A 51 -2.55 -10.70 2.20
CA LEU A 51 -2.22 -11.48 3.40
C LEU A 51 -2.86 -12.88 3.37
N SER A 52 -3.98 -13.03 2.66
CA SER A 52 -4.65 -14.32 2.42
C SER A 52 -4.14 -15.03 1.17
N LEU A 53 -3.03 -14.57 0.57
CA LEU A 53 -2.41 -15.09 -0.66
C LEU A 53 -3.34 -15.10 -1.88
N ASN A 54 -4.41 -14.32 -1.84
CA ASN A 54 -5.35 -14.19 -2.95
C ASN A 54 -5.00 -12.96 -3.80
N PHE A 55 -3.99 -13.10 -4.66
CA PHE A 55 -3.46 -12.01 -5.50
C PHE A 55 -4.48 -11.48 -6.50
N TYR A 56 -5.31 -12.36 -7.06
CA TYR A 56 -6.34 -11.96 -8.02
C TYR A 56 -7.34 -11.00 -7.38
N GLN A 57 -7.84 -11.35 -6.20
CA GLN A 57 -8.81 -10.52 -5.48
C GLN A 57 -8.17 -9.21 -4.98
N ALA A 58 -6.91 -9.27 -4.56
CA ALA A 58 -6.16 -8.09 -4.17
C ALA A 58 -6.04 -7.09 -5.32
N PHE A 59 -5.72 -7.58 -6.52
CA PHE A 59 -5.65 -6.78 -7.74
C PHE A 59 -7.01 -6.16 -8.11
N ARG A 60 -8.10 -6.92 -7.95
CA ARG A 60 -9.47 -6.46 -8.19
C ARG A 60 -9.92 -5.35 -7.24
N TYR A 61 -9.43 -5.34 -5.98
CA TYR A 61 -9.76 -4.28 -5.03
C TYR A 61 -8.98 -2.99 -5.29
N ASN A 62 -7.69 -3.08 -5.57
CA ASN A 62 -6.87 -1.90 -5.89
C ASN A 62 -5.57 -2.29 -6.62
N ASN A 63 -5.58 -2.16 -7.94
CA ASN A 63 -4.41 -2.46 -8.77
C ASN A 63 -3.23 -1.54 -8.47
N LEU A 64 -3.51 -0.26 -8.17
CA LEU A 64 -2.47 0.74 -7.93
C LEU A 64 -1.59 0.36 -6.74
N ILE A 65 -2.21 -0.07 -5.62
CA ILE A 65 -1.46 -0.41 -4.42
C ILE A 65 -0.54 -1.61 -4.63
N ILE A 66 -0.97 -2.60 -5.43
CA ILE A 66 -0.16 -3.78 -5.73
C ILE A 66 1.10 -3.40 -6.53
N ILE A 67 0.98 -2.42 -7.43
CA ILE A 67 2.12 -1.90 -8.19
C ILE A 67 3.03 -1.06 -7.31
N LEU A 68 2.47 -0.29 -6.37
CA LEU A 68 3.24 0.59 -5.48
C LEU A 68 3.94 -0.16 -4.34
N ILE A 69 3.37 -1.26 -3.83
CA ILE A 69 3.98 -2.05 -2.75
C ILE A 69 5.43 -2.42 -3.05
N PRO A 70 5.79 -3.06 -4.19
CA PRO A 70 7.18 -3.41 -4.47
C PRO A 70 8.11 -2.19 -4.56
N VAL A 71 7.62 -1.07 -5.08
CA VAL A 71 8.40 0.18 -5.15
C VAL A 71 8.75 0.68 -3.74
N PHE A 72 7.76 0.70 -2.83
CA PHE A 72 7.99 1.08 -1.44
C PHE A 72 8.89 0.08 -0.71
N LEU A 73 8.72 -1.22 -0.95
CA LEU A 73 9.56 -2.25 -0.33
C LEU A 73 11.03 -2.12 -0.75
N ILE A 74 11.30 -1.87 -2.03
CA ILE A 74 12.67 -1.65 -2.54
C ILE A 74 13.27 -0.41 -1.88
N TYR A 75 12.53 0.69 -1.81
CA TYR A 75 12.97 1.92 -1.17
C TYR A 75 13.29 1.73 0.33
N TYR A 76 12.40 1.05 1.06
CA TYR A 76 12.61 0.75 2.47
C TYR A 76 13.78 -0.21 2.68
N PHE A 77 13.94 -1.22 1.83
CA PHE A 77 15.04 -2.16 1.89
C PHE A 77 16.39 -1.45 1.70
N GLU A 78 16.48 -0.54 0.74
CA GLU A 78 17.67 0.28 0.56
C GLU A 78 17.98 1.14 1.80
N ALA A 79 16.97 1.82 2.34
CA ALA A 79 17.13 2.65 3.53
C ALA A 79 17.66 1.83 4.74
N ILE A 80 17.16 0.60 4.90
CA ILE A 80 17.63 -0.32 5.93
C ILE A 80 19.08 -0.74 5.67
N CYS A 81 19.41 -1.17 4.44
CA CYS A 81 20.78 -1.60 4.09
C CYS A 81 21.79 -0.47 4.29
N ASN A 82 21.45 0.76 3.91
CA ASN A 82 22.31 1.93 4.09
C ASN A 82 22.48 2.28 5.57
N LYS A 83 21.43 2.15 6.40
CA LYS A 83 21.49 2.39 7.84
C LYS A 83 22.39 1.38 8.56
N PHE A 84 22.36 0.12 8.16
CA PHE A 84 23.19 -0.93 8.73
C PHE A 84 24.57 -1.06 8.07
N LYS A 85 24.91 -0.19 7.09
CA LYS A 85 26.17 -0.23 6.33
C LYS A 85 26.49 -1.59 5.69
N ILE A 86 25.47 -2.38 5.39
CA ILE A 86 25.63 -3.72 4.81
C ILE A 86 26.07 -3.59 3.35
N LYS A 87 25.46 -2.66 2.61
CA LYS A 87 25.77 -2.37 1.21
C LYS A 87 25.30 -0.95 0.86
N ASN A 88 26.15 -0.17 0.23
CA ASN A 88 25.79 1.15 -0.27
C ASN A 88 25.01 1.00 -1.58
N LEU A 89 23.70 0.76 -1.46
CA LEU A 89 22.79 0.76 -2.58
C LEU A 89 22.39 2.21 -2.84
N ASN A 90 22.68 2.72 -4.03
CA ASN A 90 22.38 4.11 -4.41
C ASN A 90 21.11 4.21 -5.27
N ILE A 91 20.11 3.37 -5.02
CA ILE A 91 18.84 3.38 -5.76
C ILE A 91 18.10 4.69 -5.50
N SER A 92 18.15 5.21 -4.28
CA SER A 92 17.56 6.51 -3.90
C SER A 92 18.09 7.67 -4.73
N LYS A 93 19.30 7.57 -5.30
CA LYS A 93 19.84 8.55 -6.23
C LYS A 93 18.99 8.69 -7.50
N TYR A 94 18.37 7.60 -7.95
CA TYR A 94 17.44 7.58 -9.08
C TYR A 94 16.03 8.04 -8.70
N MET A 95 15.65 7.86 -7.41
CA MET A 95 14.37 8.26 -6.85
C MET A 95 14.38 9.73 -6.37
N LYS A 96 14.79 10.66 -7.26
CA LYS A 96 14.78 12.11 -6.98
C LYS A 96 13.34 12.64 -6.86
N ASN A 97 13.20 13.89 -6.43
CA ASN A 97 11.92 14.59 -6.28
C ASN A 97 10.97 14.41 -7.48
N LYS A 98 11.52 14.37 -8.70
CA LYS A 98 10.75 14.14 -9.93
C LYS A 98 10.06 12.78 -9.96
N PHE A 99 10.67 11.73 -9.41
CA PHE A 99 10.08 10.40 -9.32
C PHE A 99 8.86 10.39 -8.39
N TRP A 100 8.99 10.99 -7.20
CA TRP A 100 7.89 11.11 -6.26
C TRP A 100 6.74 11.95 -6.81
N LEU A 101 7.07 13.02 -7.54
CA LEU A 101 6.08 13.83 -8.24
C LEU A 101 5.33 13.02 -9.30
N SER A 102 6.04 12.19 -10.07
CA SER A 102 5.41 11.29 -11.06
C SER A 102 4.45 10.30 -10.41
N ILE A 103 4.84 9.70 -9.27
CA ILE A 103 3.95 8.81 -8.51
C ILE A 103 2.69 9.56 -8.06
N LEU A 104 2.84 10.77 -7.55
CA LEU A 104 1.70 11.60 -7.12
C LEU A 104 0.75 11.87 -8.30
N ILE A 105 1.28 12.24 -9.46
CA ILE A 105 0.48 12.47 -10.68
C ILE A 105 -0.26 11.19 -11.09
N ILE A 106 0.41 10.03 -11.05
CA ILE A 106 -0.21 8.73 -11.37
C ILE A 106 -1.35 8.41 -10.39
N ILE A 107 -1.18 8.68 -9.11
CA ILE A 107 -2.21 8.45 -8.08
C ILE A 107 -3.44 9.33 -8.36
N ILE A 108 -3.24 10.60 -8.67
CA ILE A 108 -4.34 11.54 -8.97
C ILE A 108 -5.05 11.09 -10.25
N PHE A 109 -4.30 10.79 -11.30
CA PHE A 109 -4.84 10.36 -12.59
C PHE A 109 -5.63 9.04 -12.48
N TYR A 110 -5.11 8.08 -11.69
CA TYR A 110 -5.82 6.85 -11.38
C TYR A 110 -7.15 7.11 -10.65
N GLY A 111 -7.16 8.05 -9.70
CA GLY A 111 -8.39 8.46 -9.02
C GLY A 111 -9.45 9.04 -9.97
N ILE A 112 -9.02 9.81 -10.97
CA ILE A 112 -9.91 10.39 -11.99
C ILE A 112 -10.46 9.28 -12.89
N ILE A 113 -9.59 8.45 -13.46
CA ILE A 113 -9.99 7.36 -14.38
C ILE A 113 -10.98 6.41 -13.71
N ARG A 114 -10.78 6.11 -12.43
CA ARG A 114 -11.62 5.20 -11.66
C ARG A 114 -13.06 5.69 -11.51
N ASN A 115 -13.32 6.98 -11.70
CA ASN A 115 -14.66 7.57 -11.64
C ASN A 115 -15.34 7.67 -13.00
N ILE A 116 -14.65 7.29 -14.09
CA ILE A 116 -15.22 7.29 -15.43
C ILE A 116 -15.99 5.97 -15.64
N PRO A 117 -17.27 6.00 -16.03
CA PRO A 117 -18.10 4.79 -16.16
C PRO A 117 -17.58 3.79 -17.19
N LEU A 118 -16.73 4.24 -18.13
CA LEU A 118 -16.09 3.37 -19.13
C LEU A 118 -15.11 2.35 -18.49
N PHE A 119 -14.57 2.68 -17.31
CA PHE A 119 -13.57 1.87 -16.61
C PHE A 119 -14.13 1.15 -15.38
N ASN A 120 -15.36 0.64 -15.46
CA ASN A 120 -16.01 -0.11 -14.37
C ASN A 120 -15.17 -1.31 -13.86
N TYR A 121 -14.22 -1.80 -14.66
CA TYR A 121 -13.28 -2.84 -14.26
C TYR A 121 -12.33 -2.39 -13.12
N LEU A 122 -12.06 -1.09 -13.01
CA LEU A 122 -11.20 -0.53 -11.96
C LEU A 122 -11.96 -0.25 -10.65
N LEU A 123 -13.28 -0.43 -10.66
CA LEU A 123 -14.09 -0.30 -9.45
C LEU A 123 -13.82 -1.48 -8.51
N PRO A 124 -13.70 -1.24 -7.20
CA PRO A 124 -13.55 -2.32 -6.24
C PRO A 124 -14.82 -3.18 -6.27
N THR A 125 -14.65 -4.47 -6.43
CA THR A 125 -15.76 -5.42 -6.35
C THR A 125 -16.47 -5.27 -5.01
N LYS A 126 -17.77 -5.06 -5.06
CA LYS A 126 -18.63 -5.15 -3.89
C LYS A 126 -18.69 -6.63 -3.50
N VAL A 127 -18.28 -6.94 -2.30
CA VAL A 127 -18.54 -8.23 -1.65
C VAL A 127 -19.48 -7.96 -0.50
#